data_c9442033bd62b27c6621b08d48e5e20e
#
_entry.id   c9442033bd62b27c6621b08d48e5e20e
#
_cell.length_a   1.000
_cell.length_b   1.000
_cell.length_c   1.000
_cell.angle_alpha   90.00
_cell.angle_beta   90.00
_cell.angle_gamma   90.00
#
_symmetry.space_group_name_H-M   'P 1'
#
loop_
_entity.id
_entity.type
_entity.pdbx_description
1 polymer ?
#
loop_
_entity_poly.entity_id
_entity_poly.type
_entity_poly.pdbx_seq_one_letter_code
_entity_poly.pdbx_strand_id
1 'polypeptide(L)'
;MFSGLELTLLLLGSAVLGVVAFRMLHLPPMLGYLAVGVLIGPHALGMAESDATTHTLAEFGVVFLMFSIGLEFSLSQLMAMRSIVFGLGMAQVMLTIVATMLFGWLAASQLPSVIHISWQASFALGGALAMSSTAIVSKMLTERLELESPHGRKIIGILLFQDLAVVPLLILIPSLGQDPAHLAETLAWAGFKAVVVLVLLLFIGQKVLRKWFTVVVKRRSQELFMLNLLLVTLGAAWITERAGLSLALGAFVAG
;
A
#
# COMPACT_ATOMS: atom_id res chain seq x y z
N MET A 1 3.06 -31.12 -1.66
CA MET A 1 2.34 -30.08 -0.92
C MET A 1 2.91 -30.04 0.49
N PHE A 2 3.47 -28.92 0.88
CA PHE A 2 3.92 -28.72 2.26
C PHE A 2 2.70 -28.59 3.18
N SER A 3 2.79 -29.10 4.40
CA SER A 3 1.79 -28.78 5.45
C SER A 3 1.87 -27.28 5.77
N GLY A 4 0.81 -26.68 6.33
CA GLY A 4 0.81 -25.25 6.65
C GLY A 4 1.98 -24.82 7.56
N LEU A 5 2.43 -25.69 8.47
CA LEU A 5 3.59 -25.43 9.31
C LEU A 5 4.91 -25.50 8.53
N GLU A 6 5.05 -26.49 7.65
CA GLU A 6 6.25 -26.63 6.81
C GLU A 6 6.40 -25.45 5.86
N LEU A 7 5.31 -24.98 5.23
CA LEU A 7 5.30 -23.78 4.40
C LEU A 7 5.71 -22.55 5.20
N THR A 8 5.15 -22.38 6.41
CA THR A 8 5.50 -21.25 7.27
C THR A 8 6.99 -21.27 7.65
N LEU A 9 7.53 -22.43 7.99
CA LEU A 9 8.95 -22.59 8.32
C LEU A 9 9.84 -22.35 7.10
N LEU A 10 9.43 -22.81 5.92
CA LEU A 10 10.13 -22.54 4.67
C LEU A 10 10.19 -21.02 4.40
N LEU A 11 9.04 -20.33 4.50
CA LEU A 11 8.95 -18.88 4.28
C LEU A 11 9.79 -18.10 5.30
N LEU A 12 9.70 -18.43 6.58
CA LEU A 12 10.48 -17.78 7.63
C LEU A 12 11.98 -18.05 7.49
N GLY A 13 12.36 -19.31 7.27
CA GLY A 13 13.76 -19.69 7.12
C GLY A 13 14.40 -19.03 5.90
N SER A 14 13.73 -19.07 4.76
CA SER A 14 14.20 -18.44 3.54
C SER A 14 14.27 -16.91 3.68
N ALA A 15 13.29 -16.28 4.33
CA ALA A 15 13.29 -14.85 4.62
C ALA A 15 14.49 -14.45 5.49
N VAL A 16 14.75 -15.19 6.57
CA VAL A 16 15.93 -14.95 7.45
C VAL A 16 17.22 -15.06 6.66
N LEU A 17 17.40 -16.13 5.88
CA LEU A 17 18.60 -16.34 5.06
C LEU A 17 18.78 -15.22 4.03
N GLY A 18 17.70 -14.80 3.36
CA GLY A 18 17.70 -13.69 2.42
C GLY A 18 18.13 -12.38 3.06
N VAL A 19 17.54 -12.04 4.21
CA VAL A 19 17.91 -10.82 4.94
C VAL A 19 19.37 -10.84 5.39
N VAL A 20 19.84 -11.96 5.94
CA VAL A 20 21.23 -12.09 6.36
C VAL A 20 22.18 -11.90 5.17
N ALA A 21 21.91 -12.58 4.04
CA ALA A 21 22.73 -12.45 2.84
C ALA A 21 22.77 -11.00 2.32
N PHE A 22 21.63 -10.33 2.23
CA PHE A 22 21.56 -8.94 1.75
C PHE A 22 22.20 -7.94 2.73
N ARG A 23 22.07 -8.15 4.05
CA ARG A 23 22.79 -7.35 5.04
C ARG A 23 24.31 -7.52 4.93
N MET A 24 24.81 -8.72 4.68
CA MET A 24 26.24 -8.95 4.43
C MET A 24 26.74 -8.21 3.17
N LEU A 25 25.86 -8.01 2.19
CA LEU A 25 26.12 -7.22 0.99
C LEU A 25 25.87 -5.71 1.18
N HIS A 26 25.56 -5.25 2.39
CA HIS A 26 25.20 -3.85 2.71
C HIS A 26 23.98 -3.35 1.92
N LEU A 27 23.07 -4.26 1.52
CA LEU A 27 21.83 -3.96 0.82
C LEU A 27 20.64 -3.91 1.78
N PRO A 28 19.58 -3.16 1.45
CA PRO A 28 18.37 -3.10 2.27
C PRO A 28 17.74 -4.50 2.46
N PRO A 29 17.33 -4.86 3.70
CA PRO A 29 16.71 -6.16 4.00
C PRO A 29 15.49 -6.49 3.16
N MET A 30 14.72 -5.47 2.75
CA MET A 30 13.52 -5.64 1.91
C MET A 30 13.84 -6.27 0.55
N LEU A 31 15.00 -5.96 -0.03
CA LEU A 31 15.45 -6.61 -1.26
C LEU A 31 15.72 -8.10 -1.05
N GLY A 32 16.18 -8.48 0.16
CA GLY A 32 16.35 -9.89 0.54
C GLY A 32 15.03 -10.65 0.54
N TYR A 33 13.97 -10.08 1.12
CA TYR A 33 12.63 -10.68 1.08
C TYR A 33 12.11 -10.86 -0.35
N LEU A 34 12.26 -9.83 -1.20
CA LEU A 34 11.81 -9.90 -2.59
C LEU A 34 12.60 -10.94 -3.39
N ALA A 35 13.93 -10.94 -3.28
CA ALA A 35 14.78 -11.90 -3.98
C ALA A 35 14.45 -13.34 -3.59
N VAL A 36 14.29 -13.61 -2.30
CA VAL A 36 13.90 -14.92 -1.80
C VAL A 36 12.52 -15.30 -2.27
N GLY A 37 11.54 -14.39 -2.22
CA GLY A 37 10.19 -14.63 -2.71
C GLY A 37 10.16 -15.03 -4.20
N VAL A 38 10.98 -14.38 -5.03
CA VAL A 38 11.15 -14.75 -6.44
C VAL A 38 11.79 -16.13 -6.57
N LEU A 39 12.83 -16.43 -5.79
CA LEU A 39 13.56 -17.71 -5.86
C LEU A 39 12.71 -18.92 -5.46
N ILE A 40 11.97 -18.82 -4.34
CA ILE A 40 11.14 -19.93 -3.85
C ILE A 40 9.75 -19.98 -4.49
N GLY A 41 9.39 -18.89 -5.19
CA GLY A 41 8.08 -18.73 -5.81
C GLY A 41 7.80 -19.71 -6.96
N PRO A 42 6.54 -19.74 -7.45
CA PRO A 42 6.06 -20.74 -8.40
C PRO A 42 6.76 -20.67 -9.76
N HIS A 43 7.35 -19.52 -10.12
CA HIS A 43 8.01 -19.33 -11.42
C HIS A 43 9.54 -19.61 -11.38
N ALA A 44 10.09 -19.99 -10.22
CA ALA A 44 11.51 -20.36 -10.08
C ALA A 44 11.64 -21.78 -9.49
N LEU A 45 11.88 -21.90 -8.18
CA LEU A 45 12.02 -23.22 -7.55
C LEU A 45 10.68 -23.94 -7.30
N GLY A 46 9.56 -23.26 -7.35
CA GLY A 46 8.23 -23.83 -7.13
C GLY A 46 8.01 -24.41 -5.73
N MET A 47 8.81 -23.98 -4.74
CA MET A 47 8.72 -24.48 -3.37
C MET A 47 7.56 -23.83 -2.59
N ALA A 48 7.22 -22.59 -2.93
CA ALA A 48 6.07 -21.87 -2.39
C ALA A 48 5.05 -21.69 -3.51
N GLU A 49 3.96 -22.43 -3.45
CA GLU A 49 2.85 -22.26 -4.38
C GLU A 49 2.02 -21.03 -3.98
N SER A 50 1.44 -20.36 -4.99
CA SER A 50 0.49 -19.27 -4.77
C SER A 50 -0.89 -19.85 -4.48
N ASP A 51 -1.07 -20.38 -3.28
CA ASP A 51 -2.34 -20.91 -2.80
C ASP A 51 -3.10 -19.89 -1.93
N ALA A 52 -4.35 -20.21 -1.57
CA ALA A 52 -5.19 -19.35 -0.74
C ALA A 52 -4.55 -19.06 0.63
N THR A 53 -3.78 -20.00 1.18
CA THR A 53 -3.12 -19.87 2.50
C THR A 53 -2.00 -18.85 2.44
N THR A 54 -1.15 -18.94 1.42
CA THR A 54 -0.04 -18.00 1.18
C THR A 54 -0.58 -16.58 0.96
N HIS A 55 -1.65 -16.46 0.18
CA HIS A 55 -2.30 -15.17 -0.11
C HIS A 55 -2.86 -14.53 1.17
N THR A 56 -3.62 -15.29 1.96
CA THR A 56 -4.19 -14.81 3.23
C THR A 56 -3.09 -14.39 4.22
N LEU A 57 -2.00 -15.16 4.31
CA LEU A 57 -0.86 -14.83 5.18
C LEU A 57 -0.19 -13.51 4.74
N ALA A 58 -0.03 -13.32 3.44
CA ALA A 58 0.52 -12.09 2.87
C ALA A 58 -0.39 -10.88 3.16
N GLU A 59 -1.71 -11.03 3.00
CA GLU A 59 -2.69 -9.98 3.32
C GLU A 59 -2.63 -9.57 4.79
N PHE A 60 -2.57 -10.52 5.72
CA PHE A 60 -2.36 -10.19 7.14
C PHE A 60 -1.06 -9.44 7.38
N GLY A 61 0.03 -9.87 6.74
CA GLY A 61 1.32 -9.18 6.85
C GLY A 61 1.22 -7.71 6.40
N VAL A 62 0.57 -7.46 5.25
CA VAL A 62 0.35 -6.10 4.74
C VAL A 62 -0.55 -5.28 5.67
N VAL A 63 -1.63 -5.86 6.18
CA VAL A 63 -2.55 -5.19 7.11
C VAL A 63 -1.82 -4.73 8.38
N PHE A 64 -1.01 -5.60 9.01
CA PHE A 64 -0.25 -5.23 10.20
C PHE A 64 0.87 -4.23 9.91
N LEU A 65 1.54 -4.36 8.77
CA LEU A 65 2.55 -3.40 8.35
C LEU A 65 1.92 -2.00 8.17
N MET A 66 0.80 -1.91 7.46
CA MET A 66 0.10 -0.65 7.22
C MET A 66 -0.43 -0.02 8.51
N PHE A 67 -0.94 -0.83 9.42
CA PHE A 67 -1.33 -0.38 10.75
C PHE A 67 -0.14 0.21 11.53
N SER A 68 1.02 -0.48 11.52
CA SER A 68 2.23 0.02 12.20
C SER A 68 2.70 1.36 11.62
N ILE A 69 2.63 1.51 10.30
CA ILE A 69 2.94 2.78 9.63
C ILE A 69 1.92 3.85 10.00
N GLY A 70 0.62 3.50 10.06
CA GLY A 70 -0.45 4.40 10.49
C GLY A 70 -0.20 4.99 11.87
N LEU A 71 0.30 4.20 12.82
CA LEU A 71 0.65 4.65 14.18
C LEU A 71 1.77 5.72 14.21
N GLU A 72 2.64 5.73 13.20
CA GLU A 72 3.73 6.72 13.09
C GLU A 72 3.24 8.07 12.54
N PHE A 73 2.06 8.09 11.89
CA PHE A 73 1.52 9.29 11.27
C PHE A 73 0.33 9.88 12.05
N SER A 74 0.36 11.20 12.27
CA SER A 74 -0.76 11.92 12.83
C SER A 74 -1.47 12.79 11.79
N LEU A 75 -2.79 12.91 11.89
CA LEU A 75 -3.58 13.81 11.04
C LEU A 75 -3.09 15.27 11.11
N SER A 76 -2.58 15.69 12.27
CA SER A 76 -2.01 17.03 12.45
C SER A 76 -0.74 17.23 11.62
N GLN A 77 0.13 16.22 11.52
CA GLN A 77 1.31 16.26 10.65
C GLN A 77 0.92 16.30 9.17
N LEU A 78 -0.06 15.47 8.77
CA LEU A 78 -0.60 15.49 7.40
C LEU A 78 -1.13 16.88 7.02
N MET A 79 -1.90 17.51 7.90
CA MET A 79 -2.45 18.86 7.69
C MET A 79 -1.36 19.94 7.64
N ALA A 80 -0.32 19.82 8.45
CA ALA A 80 0.82 20.74 8.41
C ALA A 80 1.62 20.64 7.09
N MET A 81 1.65 19.45 6.49
CA MET A 81 2.37 19.16 5.25
C MET A 81 1.51 19.24 3.98
N ARG A 82 0.25 19.71 4.08
CA ARG A 82 -0.72 19.71 2.96
C ARG A 82 -0.21 20.31 1.65
N SER A 83 0.59 21.38 1.71
CA SER A 83 1.16 22.01 0.50
C SER A 83 2.21 21.12 -0.18
N ILE A 84 2.96 20.32 0.58
CA ILE A 84 3.92 19.35 0.05
C ILE A 84 3.17 18.15 -0.50
N VAL A 85 2.21 17.61 0.25
CA VAL A 85 1.40 16.46 -0.13
C VAL A 85 0.66 16.74 -1.45
N PHE A 86 -0.17 17.79 -1.48
CA PHE A 86 -0.98 18.10 -2.67
C PHE A 86 -0.23 18.86 -3.76
N GLY A 87 0.89 19.51 -3.45
CA GLY A 87 1.73 20.17 -4.45
C GLY A 87 2.73 19.20 -5.09
N LEU A 88 3.76 18.81 -4.33
CA LEU A 88 4.82 17.95 -4.87
C LEU A 88 4.33 16.52 -5.15
N GLY A 89 3.48 15.96 -4.29
CA GLY A 89 2.95 14.62 -4.49
C GLY A 89 2.08 14.53 -5.74
N MET A 90 1.14 15.46 -5.93
CA MET A 90 0.32 15.52 -7.14
C MET A 90 1.19 15.74 -8.39
N ALA A 91 2.16 16.67 -8.32
CA ALA A 91 3.05 16.94 -9.45
C ALA A 91 3.85 15.69 -9.84
N GLN A 92 4.40 14.95 -8.88
CA GLN A 92 5.15 13.72 -9.12
C GLN A 92 4.27 12.66 -9.81
N VAL A 93 3.07 12.37 -9.28
CA VAL A 93 2.17 11.37 -9.87
C VAL A 93 1.75 11.76 -11.28
N MET A 94 1.30 13.01 -11.48
CA MET A 94 0.86 13.49 -12.79
C MET A 94 1.99 13.50 -13.82
N LEU A 95 3.18 13.99 -13.45
CA LEU A 95 4.33 14.00 -14.35
C LEU A 95 4.77 12.59 -14.74
N THR A 96 4.74 11.64 -13.81
CA THR A 96 5.08 10.24 -14.10
C THR A 96 4.07 9.61 -15.06
N ILE A 97 2.77 9.83 -14.83
CA ILE A 97 1.71 9.35 -15.73
C ILE A 97 1.88 9.94 -17.12
N VAL A 98 2.02 11.27 -17.23
CA VAL A 98 2.18 11.96 -18.52
C VAL A 98 3.44 11.50 -19.23
N ALA A 99 4.58 11.41 -18.54
CA ALA A 99 5.83 10.92 -19.12
C ALA A 99 5.71 9.49 -19.64
N THR A 100 5.04 8.61 -18.90
CA THR A 100 4.82 7.21 -19.32
C THR A 100 3.87 7.13 -20.52
N MET A 101 2.80 7.93 -20.54
CA MET A 101 1.89 8.01 -21.70
C MET A 101 2.60 8.54 -22.95
N LEU A 102 3.42 9.58 -22.79
CA LEU A 102 4.21 10.14 -23.88
C LEU A 102 5.22 9.13 -24.41
N PHE A 103 5.91 8.42 -23.51
CA PHE A 103 6.84 7.36 -23.90
C PHE A 103 6.11 6.21 -24.62
N GLY A 104 4.97 5.77 -24.12
CA GLY A 104 4.15 4.73 -24.76
C GLY A 104 3.68 5.14 -26.16
N TRP A 105 3.25 6.41 -26.33
CA TRP A 105 2.87 6.95 -27.63
C TRP A 105 4.06 7.03 -28.61
N LEU A 106 5.21 7.51 -28.14
CA LEU A 106 6.45 7.55 -28.95
C LEU A 106 6.91 6.15 -29.34
N ALA A 107 6.92 5.21 -28.40
CA ALA A 107 7.32 3.83 -28.65
C ALA A 107 6.40 3.16 -29.70
N ALA A 108 5.09 3.33 -29.58
CA ALA A 108 4.12 2.81 -30.54
C ALA A 108 4.26 3.48 -31.94
N SER A 109 4.64 4.75 -31.99
CA SER A 109 4.85 5.48 -33.28
C SER A 109 6.14 5.08 -33.99
N GLN A 110 7.21 4.74 -33.23
CA GLN A 110 8.51 4.39 -33.81
C GLN A 110 8.66 2.88 -34.10
N LEU A 111 7.97 2.03 -33.34
CA LEU A 111 8.05 0.58 -33.42
C LEU A 111 6.66 -0.07 -33.52
N PRO A 112 5.84 0.32 -34.53
CA PRO A 112 4.45 -0.14 -34.60
C PRO A 112 4.29 -1.64 -34.81
N SER A 113 5.33 -2.33 -35.28
CA SER A 113 5.33 -3.79 -35.47
C SER A 113 5.63 -4.60 -34.20
N VAL A 114 6.15 -3.94 -33.15
CA VAL A 114 6.62 -4.60 -31.93
C VAL A 114 5.81 -4.17 -30.70
N ILE A 115 5.38 -2.90 -30.66
CA ILE A 115 4.77 -2.29 -29.49
C ILE A 115 3.37 -1.78 -29.84
N HIS A 116 2.35 -2.50 -29.34
CA HIS A 116 0.95 -2.09 -29.42
C HIS A 116 0.43 -1.79 -28.02
N ILE A 117 0.76 -0.62 -27.48
CA ILE A 117 0.27 -0.20 -26.16
C ILE A 117 -0.85 0.82 -26.38
N SER A 118 -2.05 0.50 -25.90
CA SER A 118 -3.16 1.45 -25.89
C SER A 118 -2.89 2.62 -24.93
N TRP A 119 -3.57 3.75 -25.11
CA TRP A 119 -3.43 4.88 -24.19
C TRP A 119 -3.91 4.52 -22.77
N GLN A 120 -4.92 3.64 -22.65
CA GLN A 120 -5.39 3.12 -21.35
C GLN A 120 -4.30 2.31 -20.66
N ALA A 121 -3.63 1.43 -21.39
CA ALA A 121 -2.52 0.64 -20.85
C ALA A 121 -1.33 1.52 -20.46
N SER A 122 -1.01 2.56 -21.26
CA SER A 122 0.02 3.54 -20.92
C SER A 122 -0.33 4.36 -19.69
N PHE A 123 -1.60 4.75 -19.53
CA PHE A 123 -2.09 5.41 -18.32
C PHE A 123 -2.00 4.51 -17.09
N ALA A 124 -2.46 3.26 -17.19
CA ALA A 124 -2.39 2.28 -16.11
C ALA A 124 -0.95 2.00 -15.68
N LEU A 125 -0.05 1.82 -16.65
CA LEU A 125 1.37 1.65 -16.41
C LEU A 125 1.97 2.89 -15.72
N GLY A 126 1.61 4.08 -16.17
CA GLY A 126 2.04 5.36 -15.57
C GLY A 126 1.55 5.50 -14.14
N GLY A 127 0.31 5.13 -13.85
CA GLY A 127 -0.23 5.06 -12.51
C GLY A 127 0.54 4.09 -11.60
N ALA A 128 0.85 2.90 -12.10
CA ALA A 128 1.63 1.91 -11.36
C ALA A 128 3.07 2.38 -11.11
N LEU A 129 3.74 2.94 -12.12
CA LEU A 129 5.13 3.45 -11.99
C LEU A 129 5.22 4.70 -11.12
N ALA A 130 4.15 5.45 -10.97
CA ALA A 130 4.10 6.61 -10.08
C ALA A 130 4.10 6.23 -8.59
N MET A 131 3.69 5.01 -8.25
CA MET A 131 3.60 4.54 -6.87
C MET A 131 4.95 4.04 -6.38
N SER A 132 5.34 4.47 -5.18
CA SER A 132 6.53 4.02 -4.46
C SER A 132 6.11 3.32 -3.18
N SER A 133 6.96 2.42 -2.67
CA SER A 133 6.66 1.73 -1.42
C SER A 133 6.91 2.63 -0.21
N THR A 134 5.84 3.09 0.41
CA THR A 134 5.89 3.89 1.65
C THR A 134 6.64 3.15 2.76
N ALA A 135 6.40 1.85 2.90
CA ALA A 135 7.06 1.01 3.90
C ALA A 135 8.58 0.92 3.71
N ILE A 136 9.05 0.73 2.47
CA ILE A 136 10.48 0.61 2.18
C ILE A 136 11.17 1.97 2.40
N VAL A 137 10.59 3.03 1.84
CA VAL A 137 11.21 4.36 1.86
C VAL A 137 11.20 4.95 3.27
N SER A 138 10.09 4.86 4.01
CA SER A 138 10.03 5.35 5.39
C SER A 138 11.01 4.60 6.30
N LYS A 139 11.11 3.28 6.17
CA LYS A 139 12.09 2.48 6.90
C LYS A 139 13.53 2.90 6.58
N MET A 140 13.87 3.11 5.31
CA MET A 140 15.20 3.58 4.91
C MET A 140 15.52 4.96 5.48
N LEU A 141 14.55 5.88 5.49
CA LEU A 141 14.72 7.21 6.10
C LEU A 141 14.91 7.12 7.62
N THR A 142 14.17 6.23 8.28
CA THR A 142 14.32 5.99 9.73
C THR A 142 15.70 5.42 10.05
N GLU A 143 16.17 4.41 9.32
CA GLU A 143 17.50 3.80 9.50
C GLU A 143 18.64 4.81 9.30
N ARG A 144 18.43 5.84 8.46
CA ARG A 144 19.39 6.93 8.21
C ARG A 144 19.22 8.12 9.14
N LEU A 145 18.23 8.12 10.04
CA LEU A 145 17.87 9.26 10.91
C LEU A 145 17.50 10.52 10.10
N GLU A 146 16.95 10.33 8.90
CA GLU A 146 16.61 11.41 7.96
C GLU A 146 15.10 11.68 7.86
N LEU A 147 14.26 10.96 8.60
CA LEU A 147 12.80 11.06 8.53
C LEU A 147 12.31 12.50 8.77
N GLU A 148 12.88 13.17 9.77
CA GLU A 148 12.52 14.55 10.15
C GLU A 148 13.33 15.63 9.40
N SER A 149 14.23 15.24 8.51
CA SER A 149 15.00 16.16 7.69
C SER A 149 14.12 16.92 6.68
N PRO A 150 14.55 18.08 6.15
CA PRO A 150 13.77 18.82 5.16
C PRO A 150 13.44 18.01 3.88
N HIS A 151 14.35 17.14 3.46
CA HIS A 151 14.11 16.24 2.31
C HIS A 151 13.27 15.03 2.70
N GLY A 152 13.48 14.44 3.89
CA GLY A 152 12.68 13.35 4.40
C GLY A 152 11.20 13.72 4.48
N ARG A 153 10.88 14.88 5.04
CA ARG A 153 9.49 15.36 5.08
C ARG A 153 8.87 15.55 3.70
N LYS A 154 9.64 16.00 2.69
CA LYS A 154 9.15 16.11 1.32
C LYS A 154 8.87 14.74 0.72
N ILE A 155 9.77 13.78 0.93
CA ILE A 155 9.62 12.39 0.48
C ILE A 155 8.36 11.78 1.11
N ILE A 156 8.20 11.88 2.42
CA ILE A 156 7.01 11.38 3.13
C ILE A 156 5.73 12.06 2.61
N GLY A 157 5.77 13.38 2.36
CA GLY A 157 4.62 14.08 1.78
C GLY A 157 4.23 13.56 0.39
N ILE A 158 5.19 13.22 -0.46
CA ILE A 158 4.95 12.60 -1.77
C ILE A 158 4.33 11.22 -1.59
N LEU A 159 4.90 10.37 -0.71
CA LEU A 159 4.40 9.03 -0.44
C LEU A 159 2.95 9.05 0.08
N LEU A 160 2.65 9.96 1.01
CA LEU A 160 1.28 10.15 1.51
C LEU A 160 0.30 10.52 0.40
N PHE A 161 0.70 11.39 -0.55
CA PHE A 161 -0.13 11.69 -1.70
C PHE A 161 -0.34 10.46 -2.59
N GLN A 162 0.71 9.67 -2.83
CA GLN A 162 0.63 8.44 -3.62
C GLN A 162 -0.38 7.46 -2.99
N ASP A 163 -0.33 7.26 -1.68
CA ASP A 163 -1.27 6.39 -0.96
C ASP A 163 -2.74 6.88 -1.08
N LEU A 164 -2.95 8.20 -1.11
CA LEU A 164 -4.26 8.78 -1.40
C LEU A 164 -4.65 8.63 -2.87
N ALA A 165 -3.70 8.79 -3.79
CA ALA A 165 -3.93 8.74 -5.23
C ALA A 165 -4.19 7.31 -5.74
N VAL A 166 -3.69 6.29 -5.04
CA VAL A 166 -3.93 4.88 -5.39
C VAL A 166 -5.42 4.57 -5.44
N VAL A 167 -6.21 5.12 -4.54
CA VAL A 167 -7.66 4.85 -4.44
C VAL A 167 -8.41 5.29 -5.72
N PRO A 168 -8.33 6.55 -6.17
CA PRO A 168 -8.96 6.93 -7.43
C PRO A 168 -8.36 6.22 -8.65
N LEU A 169 -7.07 5.88 -8.66
CA LEU A 169 -6.45 5.12 -9.74
C LEU A 169 -6.99 3.69 -9.83
N LEU A 170 -7.18 3.00 -8.71
CA LEU A 170 -7.78 1.65 -8.68
C LEU A 170 -9.23 1.62 -9.19
N ILE A 171 -9.94 2.73 -9.08
CA ILE A 171 -11.29 2.88 -9.61
C ILE A 171 -11.26 3.26 -11.09
N LEU A 172 -10.38 4.21 -11.44
CA LEU A 172 -10.31 4.78 -12.78
C LEU A 172 -9.77 3.77 -13.80
N ILE A 173 -8.68 3.06 -13.49
CA ILE A 173 -8.01 2.16 -14.43
C ILE A 173 -8.95 1.06 -14.99
N PRO A 174 -9.67 0.28 -14.18
CA PRO A 174 -10.63 -0.70 -14.70
C PRO A 174 -11.77 -0.07 -15.48
N SER A 175 -12.17 1.16 -15.11
CA SER A 175 -13.27 1.87 -15.75
C SER A 175 -12.91 2.41 -17.14
N LEU A 176 -11.62 2.60 -17.47
CA LEU A 176 -11.18 3.06 -18.80
C LEU A 176 -11.47 2.07 -19.94
N GLY A 177 -11.75 0.81 -19.62
CA GLY A 177 -12.17 -0.22 -20.58
C GLY A 177 -13.69 -0.33 -20.77
N GLN A 178 -14.48 0.44 -20.03
CA GLN A 178 -15.94 0.42 -20.08
C GLN A 178 -16.50 1.51 -21.00
N ASP A 179 -17.82 1.41 -21.28
CA ASP A 179 -18.51 2.38 -22.14
C ASP A 179 -18.42 3.79 -21.52
N PRO A 180 -17.96 4.80 -22.27
CA PRO A 180 -17.78 6.19 -21.76
C PRO A 180 -19.03 6.79 -21.12
N ALA A 181 -20.21 6.36 -21.54
CA ALA A 181 -21.49 6.85 -21.01
C ALA A 181 -21.69 6.55 -19.51
N HIS A 182 -21.14 5.43 -19.02
CA HIS A 182 -21.25 5.00 -17.61
C HIS A 182 -20.02 5.32 -16.77
N LEU A 183 -18.92 5.73 -17.42
CA LEU A 183 -17.65 5.98 -16.76
C LEU A 183 -17.77 7.07 -15.68
N ALA A 184 -18.37 8.22 -16.04
CA ALA A 184 -18.50 9.35 -15.13
C ALA A 184 -19.38 9.03 -13.90
N GLU A 185 -20.47 8.29 -14.09
CA GLU A 185 -21.35 7.85 -13.02
C GLU A 185 -20.65 6.85 -12.09
N THR A 186 -19.97 5.85 -12.66
CA THR A 186 -19.21 4.84 -11.90
C THR A 186 -18.10 5.49 -11.06
N LEU A 187 -17.35 6.43 -11.65
CA LEU A 187 -16.31 7.17 -10.95
C LEU A 187 -16.87 8.06 -9.84
N ALA A 188 -17.96 8.78 -10.13
CA ALA A 188 -18.60 9.64 -9.13
C ALA A 188 -19.12 8.82 -7.95
N TRP A 189 -19.78 7.69 -8.23
CA TRP A 189 -20.31 6.82 -7.18
C TRP A 189 -19.22 6.13 -6.36
N ALA A 190 -18.18 5.63 -7.00
CA ALA A 190 -17.06 5.01 -6.32
C ALA A 190 -16.26 6.04 -5.50
N GLY A 191 -16.00 7.22 -6.06
CA GLY A 191 -15.37 8.33 -5.34
C GLY A 191 -16.20 8.79 -4.15
N PHE A 192 -17.53 8.90 -4.31
CA PHE A 192 -18.44 9.24 -3.22
C PHE A 192 -18.36 8.19 -2.09
N LYS A 193 -18.43 6.90 -2.41
CA LYS A 193 -18.27 5.82 -1.43
C LYS A 193 -16.93 5.91 -0.68
N ALA A 194 -15.83 6.10 -1.41
CA ALA A 194 -14.51 6.21 -0.84
C ALA A 194 -14.41 7.38 0.16
N VAL A 195 -14.91 8.55 -0.24
CA VAL A 195 -14.95 9.74 0.63
C VAL A 195 -15.82 9.51 1.86
N VAL A 196 -17.01 8.95 1.71
CA VAL A 196 -17.92 8.65 2.82
C VAL A 196 -17.25 7.70 3.81
N VAL A 197 -16.65 6.58 3.33
CA VAL A 197 -16.01 5.60 4.20
C VAL A 197 -14.80 6.20 4.92
N LEU A 198 -13.97 6.96 4.22
CA LEU A 198 -12.82 7.64 4.84
C LEU A 198 -13.25 8.66 5.88
N VAL A 199 -14.27 9.48 5.59
CA VAL A 199 -14.82 10.44 6.55
C VAL A 199 -15.40 9.72 7.77
N LEU A 200 -16.17 8.65 7.57
CA LEU A 200 -16.72 7.86 8.66
C LEU A 200 -15.62 7.23 9.53
N LEU A 201 -14.58 6.64 8.92
CA LEU A 201 -13.45 6.06 9.64
C LEU A 201 -12.67 7.12 10.41
N LEU A 202 -12.34 8.25 9.79
CA LEU A 202 -11.55 9.30 10.42
C LEU A 202 -12.29 10.04 11.52
N PHE A 203 -13.58 10.36 11.36
CA PHE A 203 -14.32 11.18 12.34
C PHE A 203 -15.11 10.36 13.34
N ILE A 204 -15.81 9.33 12.89
CA ILE A 204 -16.60 8.46 13.78
C ILE A 204 -15.73 7.36 14.36
N GLY A 205 -14.89 6.73 13.51
CA GLY A 205 -13.96 5.70 13.91
C GLY A 205 -13.06 6.16 15.05
N GLN A 206 -12.40 7.31 14.92
CA GLN A 206 -11.52 7.84 15.98
C GLN A 206 -12.28 8.09 17.31
N LYS A 207 -13.50 8.64 17.26
CA LYS A 207 -14.29 8.88 18.49
C LYS A 207 -14.72 7.57 19.17
N VAL A 208 -15.16 6.60 18.37
CA VAL A 208 -15.59 5.28 18.85
C VAL A 208 -14.40 4.52 19.40
N LEU A 209 -13.33 4.45 18.62
CA LEU A 209 -12.09 3.75 19.02
C LEU A 209 -11.49 4.33 20.28
N ARG A 210 -11.41 5.66 20.41
CA ARG A 210 -10.88 6.31 21.63
C ARG A 210 -11.69 5.91 22.88
N LYS A 211 -13.02 5.91 22.81
CA LYS A 211 -13.86 5.48 23.91
C LYS A 211 -13.68 3.99 24.21
N TRP A 212 -13.64 3.19 23.17
CA TRP A 212 -13.46 1.74 23.29
C TRP A 212 -12.09 1.37 23.87
N PHE A 213 -11.01 1.95 23.36
CA PHE A 213 -9.67 1.75 23.92
C PHE A 213 -9.57 2.17 25.38
N THR A 214 -10.26 3.25 25.78
CA THR A 214 -10.32 3.65 27.19
C THR A 214 -10.93 2.56 28.08
N VAL A 215 -11.96 1.86 27.59
CA VAL A 215 -12.59 0.73 28.32
C VAL A 215 -11.62 -0.45 28.42
N VAL A 216 -10.96 -0.80 27.32
CA VAL A 216 -10.01 -1.91 27.25
C VAL A 216 -8.80 -1.66 28.16
N VAL A 217 -8.20 -0.49 28.10
CA VAL A 217 -7.01 -0.12 28.90
C VAL A 217 -7.33 -0.13 30.41
N LYS A 218 -8.53 0.28 30.81
CA LYS A 218 -8.97 0.23 32.21
C LYS A 218 -8.98 -1.18 32.79
N ARG A 219 -9.08 -2.22 31.97
CA ARG A 219 -9.06 -3.63 32.39
C ARG A 219 -7.66 -4.14 32.73
N ARG A 220 -6.59 -3.38 32.41
CA ARG A 220 -5.18 -3.68 32.72
C ARG A 220 -4.73 -5.09 32.30
N SER A 221 -5.33 -5.65 31.25
CA SER A 221 -4.96 -6.94 30.66
C SER A 221 -4.20 -6.70 29.35
N GLN A 222 -2.97 -7.17 29.31
CA GLN A 222 -2.12 -7.10 28.11
C GLN A 222 -2.69 -7.96 26.97
N GLU A 223 -3.21 -9.14 27.32
CA GLU A 223 -3.86 -10.04 26.35
C GLU A 223 -5.09 -9.38 25.71
N LEU A 224 -5.96 -8.78 26.53
CA LEU A 224 -7.14 -8.07 26.03
C LEU A 224 -6.75 -6.88 25.14
N PHE A 225 -5.69 -6.18 25.49
CA PHE A 225 -5.18 -5.07 24.66
C PHE A 225 -4.71 -5.57 23.30
N MET A 226 -3.92 -6.66 23.25
CA MET A 226 -3.46 -7.26 21.99
C MET A 226 -4.61 -7.78 21.13
N LEU A 227 -5.57 -8.51 21.72
CA LEU A 227 -6.76 -8.96 21.01
C LEU A 227 -7.58 -7.79 20.45
N ASN A 228 -7.71 -6.72 21.22
CA ASN A 228 -8.40 -5.52 20.77
C ASN A 228 -7.67 -4.84 19.59
N LEU A 229 -6.35 -4.77 19.65
CA LEU A 229 -5.53 -4.21 18.58
C LEU A 229 -5.76 -4.98 17.26
N LEU A 230 -5.70 -6.32 17.33
CA LEU A 230 -5.99 -7.21 16.21
C LEU A 230 -7.42 -6.97 15.66
N LEU A 231 -8.41 -6.93 16.55
CA LEU A 231 -9.81 -6.72 16.17
C LEU A 231 -10.01 -5.39 15.45
N VAL A 232 -9.43 -4.30 15.95
CA VAL A 232 -9.57 -2.96 15.37
C VAL A 232 -8.88 -2.90 14.02
N THR A 233 -7.67 -3.41 13.92
CA THR A 233 -6.88 -3.41 12.68
C THR A 233 -7.57 -4.22 11.58
N LEU A 234 -7.92 -5.47 11.88
CA LEU A 234 -8.59 -6.35 10.92
C LEU A 234 -10.01 -5.88 10.60
N GLY A 235 -10.72 -5.35 11.59
CA GLY A 235 -12.07 -4.81 11.41
C GLY A 235 -12.09 -3.60 10.50
N ALA A 236 -11.16 -2.65 10.66
CA ALA A 236 -11.05 -1.50 9.79
C ALA A 236 -10.64 -1.89 8.36
N ALA A 237 -9.68 -2.81 8.22
CA ALA A 237 -9.28 -3.38 6.94
C ALA A 237 -10.48 -4.02 6.22
N TRP A 238 -11.25 -4.85 6.92
CA TRP A 238 -12.44 -5.50 6.36
C TRP A 238 -13.54 -4.51 5.95
N ILE A 239 -13.79 -3.45 6.75
CA ILE A 239 -14.78 -2.42 6.43
C ILE A 239 -14.41 -1.69 5.13
N THR A 240 -13.13 -1.33 4.96
CA THR A 240 -12.66 -0.65 3.74
C THR A 240 -12.73 -1.56 2.53
N GLU A 241 -12.36 -2.82 2.65
CA GLU A 241 -12.48 -3.82 1.58
C GLU A 241 -13.93 -4.00 1.12
N ARG A 242 -14.88 -4.12 2.06
CA ARG A 242 -16.32 -4.18 1.76
C ARG A 242 -16.86 -2.93 1.08
N ALA A 243 -16.21 -1.80 1.29
CA ALA A 243 -16.52 -0.55 0.61
C ALA A 243 -15.89 -0.41 -0.79
N GLY A 244 -15.10 -1.40 -1.23
CA GLY A 244 -14.38 -1.39 -2.50
C GLY A 244 -13.04 -0.65 -2.45
N LEU A 245 -12.51 -0.43 -1.25
CA LEU A 245 -11.19 0.15 -1.00
C LEU A 245 -10.19 -0.97 -0.63
N SER A 246 -8.91 -0.64 -0.48
CA SER A 246 -7.92 -1.64 -0.09
C SER A 246 -7.95 -1.97 1.41
N LEU A 247 -7.65 -3.24 1.76
CA LEU A 247 -7.39 -3.68 3.14
C LEU A 247 -6.30 -2.82 3.80
N ALA A 248 -5.26 -2.53 3.04
CA ALA A 248 -4.11 -1.73 3.47
C ALA A 248 -4.52 -0.33 3.94
N LEU A 249 -5.41 0.35 3.21
CA LEU A 249 -5.91 1.68 3.55
C LEU A 249 -6.67 1.67 4.88
N GLY A 250 -7.52 0.67 5.11
CA GLY A 250 -8.28 0.54 6.36
C GLY A 250 -7.37 0.34 7.56
N ALA A 251 -6.36 -0.51 7.42
CA ALA A 251 -5.37 -0.75 8.45
C ALA A 251 -4.54 0.51 8.75
N PHE A 252 -4.10 1.23 7.71
CA PHE A 252 -3.37 2.49 7.85
C PHE A 252 -4.19 3.57 8.59
N VAL A 253 -5.46 3.71 8.24
CA VAL A 253 -6.36 4.71 8.88
C VAL A 253 -6.69 4.33 10.33
N ALA A 254 -6.67 3.04 10.67
CA ALA A 254 -6.90 2.55 12.03
C ALA A 254 -5.70 2.77 12.97
N GLY A 255 -4.49 2.81 12.43
CA GLY A 255 -3.25 3.13 13.15
C GLY A 255 -3.09 4.63 13.36
#